data_8e6b0617774d94faa07842f4e86ac501
#
_entry.id   8e6b0617774d94faa07842f4e86ac501
#
_cell.length_a   1.000
_cell.length_b   1.000
_cell.length_c   1.000
_cell.angle_alpha   90.00
_cell.angle_beta   90.00
_cell.angle_gamma   90.00
#
_symmetry.space_group_name_H-M   'P 1'
#
loop_
_entity.id
_entity.type
_entity.pdbx_description
1 polymer ?
#
loop_
_entity_poly.entity_id
_entity_poly.type
_entity_poly.pdbx_seq_one_letter_code
_entity_poly.pdbx_strand_id
1 'polypeptide(L)'
;MRTKKAENEKITALYERLSRDDEMVGDSNSIVNQKKMLEDYANQNGYTNIEHFTDDGYSGGSFDRPDWKRMVAGIEDGSIGTVIVKDMSRIGRDYLQVGFYTEVMFKEKEVHFIAIANGVDNQKRESSEFAPFLNIMNEWYIRDSSRKVTTVLRARGMEGKHTTNNAIYGYRKSEEDKNQWVIDEEAAEVVRRIYRMSLEGKGPYEIARILSEEQIERPSYYLAKRGLGTCRSNNNTATPYVWRGATVRDILSKPEYMGHTVNFRSYKESYKDKRAKKTPKEDWVIFKNTQEAIVSEEMWNKVQELRKTVRRTDTVGEANPFTGLLYCADCGAKMYNHRGGAGRARNWKGELNGKRRPDRDEYNCSTYNLSRQSYDKQCSQHYIRTEVVRKLVLETIKAVSDYVITNEEEFINRIYSSSRDKQKESIKSLKRKIAQDTKRVNELNMLMKKLYEDNISGKLSDKRFEFMLSEFENEQDTLEISMENAKAEIEKYESDTVRADKFIELVKRYTDFSELTTPMLNEFVEKILVHEADYSSGERIQEVEIYLNFIGKFELPVKEPTAEEIAEHEKLKARRAKKAEYNRRYMEKRRKRIAEEEQKSKEVTVNG
;
A
#
# COMPACT_ATOMS: atom_id res chain seq x y z
N MET A 1 67.13 -10.19 27.38
CA MET A 1 67.17 -8.72 27.33
C MET A 1 66.83 -8.12 25.93
N ARG A 2 66.64 -8.94 24.88
CA ARG A 2 66.26 -8.43 23.53
C ARG A 2 64.76 -8.13 23.35
N THR A 3 63.90 -8.73 24.13
CA THR A 3 62.44 -8.60 23.99
C THR A 3 61.85 -7.28 24.51
N LYS A 4 62.34 -6.73 25.61
CA LYS A 4 61.79 -5.48 26.17
C LYS A 4 62.09 -4.19 25.35
N LYS A 5 63.19 -4.17 24.60
CA LYS A 5 63.58 -2.97 23.83
C LYS A 5 62.78 -2.85 22.50
N ALA A 6 62.38 -3.96 21.92
CA ALA A 6 61.56 -3.96 20.71
C ALA A 6 60.07 -3.71 20.98
N GLU A 7 59.57 -4.02 22.21
CA GLU A 7 58.19 -3.73 22.61
C GLU A 7 57.93 -2.21 22.85
N ASN A 8 58.94 -1.48 23.26
CA ASN A 8 58.84 -0.01 23.50
C ASN A 8 58.80 0.83 22.21
N GLU A 9 59.07 0.26 21.04
CA GLU A 9 58.99 0.97 19.75
C GLU A 9 57.59 0.87 19.12
N LYS A 10 56.76 -0.11 19.49
CA LYS A 10 55.42 -0.29 18.95
C LYS A 10 54.42 0.65 19.63
N ILE A 11 53.35 1.01 18.86
CA ILE A 11 52.28 1.87 19.35
C ILE A 11 51.46 1.14 20.41
N THR A 12 51.12 1.86 21.50
CA THR A 12 50.11 1.48 22.46
C THR A 12 48.79 2.17 22.08
N ALA A 13 47.88 1.43 21.50
CA ALA A 13 46.58 1.93 21.07
C ALA A 13 45.60 2.01 22.24
N LEU A 14 45.11 3.20 22.53
CA LEU A 14 44.00 3.43 23.44
C LEU A 14 42.72 3.54 22.64
N TYR A 15 41.80 2.60 22.82
CA TYR A 15 40.57 2.57 22.03
C TYR A 15 39.36 2.99 22.86
N GLU A 16 38.71 4.05 22.41
CA GLU A 16 37.51 4.61 23.01
C GLU A 16 36.31 4.53 22.06
N ARG A 17 35.16 4.19 22.62
CA ARG A 17 33.91 4.18 21.90
C ARG A 17 32.74 4.64 22.76
N LEU A 18 31.90 5.51 22.19
CA LEU A 18 30.62 5.91 22.78
C LEU A 18 29.52 5.66 21.77
N SER A 19 28.40 5.08 22.17
CA SER A 19 27.20 4.98 21.34
C SER A 19 26.22 6.09 21.70
N ARG A 20 25.34 6.46 20.75
CA ARG A 20 24.28 7.46 21.01
C ARG A 20 23.35 7.07 22.17
N ASP A 21 23.23 5.78 22.44
CA ASP A 21 22.40 5.27 23.54
C ASP A 21 23.09 5.41 24.90
N ASP A 22 24.42 5.53 24.93
CA ASP A 22 25.23 5.67 26.15
C ASP A 22 25.29 7.15 26.64
N GLU A 23 24.92 8.13 25.79
CA GLU A 23 24.84 9.56 26.17
C GLU A 23 23.76 9.84 27.23
N MET A 24 22.80 8.95 27.40
CA MET A 24 21.72 9.08 28.38
C MET A 24 22.11 8.67 29.81
N VAL A 25 23.32 8.15 30.06
CA VAL A 25 23.73 7.51 31.33
C VAL A 25 24.86 8.28 32.05
N GLY A 26 24.83 9.60 31.99
CA GLY A 26 25.66 10.43 32.88
C GLY A 26 27.13 10.60 32.48
N ASP A 27 27.80 11.59 33.11
CA ASP A 27 29.16 12.09 32.79
C ASP A 27 30.31 11.05 32.82
N SER A 28 30.15 9.92 33.49
CA SER A 28 31.19 8.88 33.59
C SER A 28 31.49 8.10 32.31
N ASN A 29 30.64 8.22 31.31
CA ASN A 29 30.74 7.49 30.03
C ASN A 29 31.18 8.37 28.86
N SER A 30 31.53 9.65 29.10
CA SER A 30 32.00 10.53 28.04
C SER A 30 33.35 10.04 27.46
N ILE A 31 33.58 10.29 26.18
CA ILE A 31 34.85 10.00 25.49
C ILE A 31 36.04 10.65 26.21
N VAL A 32 35.85 11.87 26.75
CA VAL A 32 36.89 12.60 27.49
C VAL A 32 37.31 11.81 28.74
N ASN A 33 36.34 11.29 29.51
CA ASN A 33 36.64 10.51 30.70
C ASN A 33 37.30 9.16 30.36
N GLN A 34 36.90 8.53 29.24
CA GLN A 34 37.54 7.31 28.77
C GLN A 34 39.01 7.57 28.40
N LYS A 35 39.31 8.62 27.63
CA LYS A 35 40.66 9.01 27.24
C LYS A 35 41.54 9.22 28.46
N LYS A 36 41.10 10.05 29.39
CA LYS A 36 41.86 10.32 30.63
C LYS A 36 42.13 9.05 31.43
N MET A 37 41.11 8.18 31.61
CA MET A 37 41.25 6.90 32.31
C MET A 37 42.29 5.99 31.65
N LEU A 38 42.27 5.90 30.31
CA LEU A 38 43.18 5.03 29.56
C LEU A 38 44.61 5.59 29.57
N GLU A 39 44.76 6.90 29.41
CA GLU A 39 46.08 7.58 29.55
C GLU A 39 46.68 7.39 30.95
N ASP A 40 45.90 7.63 31.99
CA ASP A 40 46.34 7.45 33.38
C ASP A 40 46.81 6.02 33.62
N TYR A 41 46.03 5.02 33.13
CA TYR A 41 46.41 3.62 33.26
C TYR A 41 47.68 3.28 32.46
N ALA A 42 47.80 3.76 31.23
CA ALA A 42 48.97 3.51 30.39
C ALA A 42 50.24 4.11 31.00
N ASN A 43 50.17 5.36 31.48
CA ASN A 43 51.28 6.03 32.13
C ASN A 43 51.72 5.32 33.44
N GLN A 44 50.73 4.94 34.28
CA GLN A 44 51.01 4.23 35.54
C GLN A 44 51.69 2.85 35.35
N ASN A 45 51.36 2.19 34.23
CA ASN A 45 51.93 0.86 33.92
C ASN A 45 53.14 0.92 32.98
N GLY A 46 53.65 2.13 32.67
CA GLY A 46 54.88 2.30 31.90
C GLY A 46 54.76 2.08 30.41
N TYR A 47 53.57 2.14 29.84
CA TYR A 47 53.36 2.10 28.38
C TYR A 47 53.78 3.41 27.76
N THR A 48 54.52 3.33 26.66
CA THR A 48 55.04 4.45 25.89
C THR A 48 54.43 4.44 24.47
N ASN A 49 54.68 5.48 23.68
CA ASN A 49 54.19 5.62 22.33
C ASN A 49 52.64 5.45 22.23
N ILE A 50 51.92 6.25 23.01
CA ILE A 50 50.46 6.19 23.15
C ILE A 50 49.78 6.89 21.97
N GLU A 51 48.82 6.22 21.36
CA GLU A 51 47.96 6.79 20.31
C GLU A 51 46.49 6.47 20.58
N HIS A 52 45.60 7.48 20.42
CA HIS A 52 44.16 7.35 20.60
C HIS A 52 43.44 6.93 19.30
N PHE A 53 42.52 5.98 19.43
CA PHE A 53 41.61 5.53 18.40
C PHE A 53 40.20 5.70 18.92
N THR A 54 39.44 6.66 18.33
CA THR A 54 38.19 7.13 18.93
C THR A 54 37.03 7.00 17.91
N ASP A 55 36.05 6.14 18.20
CA ASP A 55 34.81 6.00 17.43
C ASP A 55 33.64 6.55 18.25
N ASP A 56 33.36 7.85 18.10
CA ASP A 56 32.25 8.54 18.76
C ASP A 56 30.96 8.38 17.96
N GLY A 57 29.83 8.06 18.62
CA GLY A 57 28.52 7.85 18.00
C GLY A 57 28.33 6.51 17.29
N TYR A 58 29.29 5.58 17.39
CA TYR A 58 29.23 4.27 16.74
C TYR A 58 28.71 3.17 17.68
N SER A 59 27.74 2.37 17.18
CA SER A 59 27.18 1.24 17.92
C SER A 59 28.19 0.11 18.11
N GLY A 60 28.15 -0.56 19.27
CA GLY A 60 28.95 -1.75 19.55
C GLY A 60 28.57 -3.00 18.74
N GLY A 61 27.44 -2.99 18.05
CA GLY A 61 26.98 -4.13 17.22
C GLY A 61 27.58 -4.22 15.82
N SER A 62 28.43 -3.25 15.41
CA SER A 62 29.09 -3.25 14.10
C SER A 62 30.57 -2.96 14.28
N PHE A 63 31.43 -3.61 13.51
CA PHE A 63 32.87 -3.35 13.41
C PHE A 63 33.23 -2.45 12.20
N ASP A 64 32.23 -1.94 11.51
CA ASP A 64 32.40 -0.95 10.43
C ASP A 64 32.56 0.47 11.03
N ARG A 65 33.71 0.71 11.65
CA ARG A 65 34.06 1.94 12.36
C ARG A 65 35.43 2.42 11.85
N PRO A 66 35.62 3.72 11.59
CA PRO A 66 36.83 4.25 10.99
C PRO A 66 38.10 3.98 11.82
N ASP A 67 38.08 4.34 13.09
CA ASP A 67 39.27 4.20 13.94
C ASP A 67 39.50 2.77 14.40
N TRP A 68 38.46 1.96 14.55
CA TRP A 68 38.61 0.51 14.70
C TRP A 68 39.36 -0.13 13.53
N LYS A 69 38.96 0.20 12.28
CA LYS A 69 39.65 -0.30 11.09
C LYS A 69 41.10 0.17 11.00
N ARG A 70 41.34 1.44 11.33
CA ARG A 70 42.70 2.01 11.37
C ARG A 70 43.57 1.27 12.40
N MET A 71 43.05 1.02 13.59
CA MET A 71 43.73 0.23 14.62
C MET A 71 43.99 -1.22 14.16
N VAL A 72 43.00 -1.88 13.58
CA VAL A 72 43.16 -3.25 13.05
C VAL A 72 44.22 -3.31 11.97
N ALA A 73 44.26 -2.35 11.03
CA ALA A 73 45.31 -2.24 10.02
C ALA A 73 46.70 -2.09 10.65
N GLY A 74 46.84 -1.26 11.69
CA GLY A 74 48.11 -1.12 12.44
C GLY A 74 48.49 -2.37 13.25
N ILE A 75 47.55 -3.21 13.61
CA ILE A 75 47.83 -4.53 14.21
C ILE A 75 48.32 -5.50 13.12
N GLU A 76 47.69 -5.49 11.95
CA GLU A 76 48.04 -6.38 10.82
C GLU A 76 49.43 -6.10 10.28
N ASP A 77 49.83 -4.80 10.18
CA ASP A 77 51.17 -4.37 9.74
C ASP A 77 52.24 -4.45 10.85
N GLY A 78 51.83 -4.74 12.09
CA GLY A 78 52.73 -4.92 13.22
C GLY A 78 53.19 -3.64 13.91
N SER A 79 52.67 -2.46 13.54
CA SER A 79 52.97 -1.15 14.17
C SER A 79 52.37 -1.03 15.57
N ILE A 80 51.22 -1.68 15.84
CA ILE A 80 50.59 -1.69 17.15
C ILE A 80 50.95 -2.98 17.92
N GLY A 81 51.46 -2.83 19.12
CA GLY A 81 51.84 -3.92 20.00
C GLY A 81 50.95 -4.12 21.22
N THR A 82 50.25 -3.06 21.64
CA THR A 82 49.35 -3.13 22.81
C THR A 82 48.02 -2.42 22.48
N VAL A 83 46.93 -3.01 22.93
CA VAL A 83 45.56 -2.40 22.83
C VAL A 83 44.98 -2.35 24.25
N ILE A 84 44.61 -1.15 24.70
CA ILE A 84 43.99 -0.92 26.00
C ILE A 84 42.60 -0.34 25.80
N VAL A 85 41.60 -0.94 26.44
CA VAL A 85 40.21 -0.49 26.43
C VAL A 85 39.67 -0.33 27.85
N LYS A 86 38.66 0.51 28.04
CA LYS A 86 37.97 0.63 29.33
C LYS A 86 37.37 -0.70 29.76
N ASP A 87 36.59 -1.32 28.88
CA ASP A 87 35.92 -2.58 29.11
C ASP A 87 35.69 -3.32 27.76
N MET A 88 35.37 -4.63 27.82
CA MET A 88 35.15 -5.48 26.65
C MET A 88 34.05 -4.96 25.73
N SER A 89 33.05 -4.24 26.27
CA SER A 89 31.94 -3.72 25.45
C SER A 89 32.39 -2.60 24.50
N ARG A 90 33.56 -1.95 24.77
CA ARG A 90 34.13 -0.94 23.85
C ARG A 90 34.59 -1.57 22.55
N ILE A 91 35.16 -2.77 22.60
CA ILE A 91 35.50 -3.54 21.38
C ILE A 91 34.25 -3.82 20.57
N GLY A 92 33.26 -4.46 21.17
CA GLY A 92 32.03 -4.80 20.50
C GLY A 92 31.07 -5.58 21.38
N ARG A 93 29.87 -5.81 20.81
CA ARG A 93 28.80 -6.55 21.45
C ARG A 93 28.47 -7.87 20.72
N ASP A 94 29.17 -8.18 19.62
CA ASP A 94 29.07 -9.46 18.93
C ASP A 94 30.16 -10.40 19.41
N TYR A 95 29.78 -11.45 20.16
CA TYR A 95 30.75 -12.32 20.81
C TYR A 95 31.65 -13.09 19.83
N LEU A 96 31.13 -13.44 18.63
CA LEU A 96 31.93 -14.13 17.61
C LEU A 96 33.03 -13.23 17.07
N GLN A 97 32.71 -11.98 16.76
CA GLN A 97 33.66 -11.02 16.24
C GLN A 97 34.63 -10.55 17.32
N VAL A 98 34.14 -10.26 18.54
CA VAL A 98 35.01 -9.91 19.68
C VAL A 98 35.94 -11.08 19.99
N GLY A 99 35.43 -12.30 20.05
CA GLY A 99 36.24 -13.53 20.26
C GLY A 99 37.28 -13.73 19.16
N PHE A 100 36.91 -13.52 17.89
CA PHE A 100 37.87 -13.59 16.78
C PHE A 100 39.04 -12.61 16.98
N TYR A 101 38.76 -11.34 17.31
CA TYR A 101 39.82 -10.34 17.53
C TYR A 101 40.66 -10.66 18.76
N THR A 102 40.02 -10.96 19.90
CA THR A 102 40.77 -11.14 21.18
C THR A 102 41.46 -12.50 21.34
N GLU A 103 40.87 -13.55 20.80
CA GLU A 103 41.38 -14.93 21.01
C GLU A 103 42.19 -15.48 19.83
N VAL A 104 41.92 -14.98 18.62
CA VAL A 104 42.61 -15.42 17.40
C VAL A 104 43.60 -14.37 16.95
N MET A 105 43.08 -13.22 16.44
CA MET A 105 43.90 -12.23 15.75
C MET A 105 44.94 -11.57 16.67
N PHE A 106 44.58 -11.12 17.88
CA PHE A 106 45.52 -10.48 18.80
C PHE A 106 46.59 -11.46 19.29
N LYS A 107 46.21 -12.76 19.44
CA LYS A 107 47.21 -13.79 19.79
C LYS A 107 48.15 -14.11 18.63
N GLU A 108 47.62 -14.26 17.40
CA GLU A 108 48.44 -14.51 16.21
C GLU A 108 49.44 -13.39 15.92
N LYS A 109 49.01 -12.14 16.19
CA LYS A 109 49.84 -10.93 16.00
C LYS A 109 50.67 -10.54 17.22
N GLU A 110 50.63 -11.36 18.28
CA GLU A 110 51.33 -11.11 19.56
C GLU A 110 51.01 -9.75 20.19
N VAL A 111 49.74 -9.28 20.05
CA VAL A 111 49.23 -8.02 20.61
C VAL A 111 48.87 -8.24 22.09
N HIS A 112 49.38 -7.40 22.95
CA HIS A 112 48.99 -7.35 24.37
C HIS A 112 47.66 -6.64 24.51
N PHE A 113 46.60 -7.37 24.93
CA PHE A 113 45.25 -6.81 25.06
C PHE A 113 44.84 -6.68 26.53
N ILE A 114 44.38 -5.49 26.92
CA ILE A 114 43.93 -5.15 28.27
C ILE A 114 42.56 -4.52 28.27
N ALA A 115 41.60 -5.05 29.05
CA ALA A 115 40.32 -4.40 29.36
C ALA A 115 40.23 -4.12 30.85
N ILE A 116 40.43 -2.84 31.21
CA ILE A 116 40.70 -2.39 32.59
C ILE A 116 39.56 -2.79 33.54
N ALA A 117 38.33 -2.39 33.26
CA ALA A 117 37.19 -2.61 34.14
C ALA A 117 36.77 -4.07 34.27
N ASN A 118 37.14 -4.91 33.31
CA ASN A 118 36.87 -6.35 33.35
C ASN A 118 38.02 -7.17 33.93
N GLY A 119 39.17 -6.55 34.24
CA GLY A 119 40.36 -7.25 34.70
C GLY A 119 40.94 -8.21 33.69
N VAL A 120 40.62 -8.03 32.38
CA VAL A 120 41.12 -8.92 31.31
C VAL A 120 42.48 -8.40 30.85
N ASP A 121 43.43 -9.33 30.84
CA ASP A 121 44.80 -9.13 30.36
C ASP A 121 45.27 -10.44 29.72
N ASN A 122 45.43 -10.48 28.39
CA ASN A 122 45.73 -11.70 27.66
C ASN A 122 47.11 -12.29 27.90
N GLN A 123 47.99 -11.57 28.60
CA GLN A 123 49.28 -12.09 29.06
C GLN A 123 49.17 -12.77 30.42
N LYS A 124 48.12 -12.49 31.22
CA LYS A 124 47.86 -13.16 32.50
C LYS A 124 46.93 -14.34 32.31
N ARG A 125 47.40 -15.53 32.64
CA ARG A 125 46.71 -16.82 32.38
C ARG A 125 45.31 -16.91 33.01
N GLU A 126 45.14 -16.39 34.24
CA GLU A 126 43.87 -16.44 34.99
C GLU A 126 42.79 -15.55 34.41
N SER A 127 43.15 -14.41 33.82
CA SER A 127 42.19 -13.42 33.27
C SER A 127 41.70 -13.79 31.86
N SER A 128 42.49 -14.58 31.12
CA SER A 128 42.14 -15.00 29.76
C SER A 128 41.02 -16.04 29.71
N GLU A 129 40.83 -16.84 30.77
CA GLU A 129 39.81 -17.91 30.82
C GLU A 129 38.37 -17.36 30.97
N PHE A 130 38.18 -16.17 31.56
CA PHE A 130 36.88 -15.56 31.77
C PHE A 130 36.39 -14.67 30.60
N ALA A 131 37.27 -14.25 29.70
CA ALA A 131 36.92 -13.38 28.58
C ALA A 131 35.82 -13.93 27.66
N PRO A 132 35.82 -15.21 27.26
CA PRO A 132 34.75 -15.81 26.47
C PRO A 132 33.40 -15.77 27.20
N PHE A 133 33.40 -16.02 28.51
CA PHE A 133 32.18 -15.99 29.32
C PHE A 133 31.57 -14.61 29.40
N LEU A 134 32.37 -13.55 29.57
CA LEU A 134 31.92 -12.15 29.57
C LEU A 134 31.31 -11.78 28.22
N ASN A 135 31.87 -12.22 27.12
CA ASN A 135 31.35 -11.98 25.78
C ASN A 135 29.97 -12.65 25.59
N ILE A 136 29.81 -13.88 26.03
CA ILE A 136 28.53 -14.63 26.00
C ILE A 136 27.48 -13.92 26.85
N MET A 137 27.84 -13.47 28.07
CA MET A 137 26.94 -12.72 28.98
C MET A 137 26.48 -11.40 28.35
N ASN A 138 27.38 -10.64 27.73
CA ASN A 138 27.04 -9.40 27.05
C ASN A 138 26.06 -9.65 25.88
N GLU A 139 26.27 -10.68 25.07
CA GLU A 139 25.34 -11.01 24.00
C GLU A 139 23.98 -11.47 24.54
N TRP A 140 23.98 -12.30 25.57
CA TRP A 140 22.75 -12.76 26.22
C TRP A 140 21.94 -11.58 26.76
N TYR A 141 22.58 -10.62 27.43
CA TYR A 141 21.92 -9.42 27.96
C TYR A 141 21.23 -8.60 26.86
N ILE A 142 21.91 -8.39 25.71
CA ILE A 142 21.34 -7.64 24.58
C ILE A 142 20.17 -8.41 23.97
N ARG A 143 20.29 -9.73 23.82
CA ARG A 143 19.22 -10.59 23.32
C ARG A 143 18.01 -10.55 24.25
N ASP A 144 18.22 -10.65 25.55
CA ASP A 144 17.15 -10.57 26.55
C ASP A 144 16.46 -9.20 26.55
N SER A 145 17.23 -8.12 26.53
CA SER A 145 16.73 -6.76 26.43
C SER A 145 15.90 -6.56 25.16
N SER A 146 16.41 -7.03 24.02
CA SER A 146 15.67 -6.96 22.75
C SER A 146 14.37 -7.74 22.79
N ARG A 147 14.35 -8.95 23.39
CA ARG A 147 13.12 -9.73 23.59
C ARG A 147 12.11 -9.00 24.45
N LYS A 148 12.53 -8.45 25.60
CA LYS A 148 11.67 -7.69 26.50
C LYS A 148 11.02 -6.49 25.80
N VAL A 149 11.81 -5.68 25.09
CA VAL A 149 11.31 -4.54 24.32
C VAL A 149 10.30 -5.01 23.25
N THR A 150 10.62 -6.06 22.51
CA THR A 150 9.73 -6.61 21.47
C THR A 150 8.43 -7.12 22.06
N THR A 151 8.47 -7.82 23.20
CA THR A 151 7.27 -8.32 23.90
C THR A 151 6.36 -7.17 24.36
N VAL A 152 6.94 -6.13 24.98
CA VAL A 152 6.19 -4.94 25.40
C VAL A 152 5.57 -4.20 24.21
N LEU A 153 6.33 -4.01 23.11
CA LEU A 153 5.82 -3.38 21.90
C LEU A 153 4.69 -4.21 21.27
N ARG A 154 4.80 -5.55 21.30
CA ARG A 154 3.76 -6.44 20.79
C ARG A 154 2.51 -6.38 21.66
N ALA A 155 2.62 -6.43 22.97
CA ALA A 155 1.49 -6.28 23.89
C ALA A 155 0.77 -4.94 23.66
N ARG A 156 1.50 -3.82 23.65
CA ARG A 156 0.93 -2.50 23.38
C ARG A 156 0.26 -2.42 22.01
N GLY A 157 0.86 -3.01 20.98
CA GLY A 157 0.31 -3.03 19.63
C GLY A 157 -0.96 -3.88 19.53
N MET A 158 -1.08 -4.96 20.30
CA MET A 158 -2.30 -5.79 20.38
C MET A 158 -3.39 -5.13 21.23
N GLU A 159 -3.07 -4.16 22.08
CA GLU A 159 -4.04 -3.30 22.79
C GLU A 159 -4.55 -2.14 21.91
N GLY A 160 -4.16 -2.04 20.65
CA GLY A 160 -4.57 -0.96 19.74
C GLY A 160 -3.79 0.35 19.92
N LYS A 161 -2.76 0.37 20.75
CA LYS A 161 -1.88 1.54 20.91
C LYS A 161 -0.88 1.64 19.76
N HIS A 162 -0.55 2.86 19.36
CA HIS A 162 0.48 3.08 18.34
C HIS A 162 1.85 2.58 18.81
N THR A 163 2.48 1.74 18.00
CA THR A 163 3.84 1.22 18.27
C THR A 163 4.94 2.10 17.69
N THR A 164 4.58 3.12 16.90
CA THR A 164 5.53 4.06 16.29
C THR A 164 5.87 5.20 17.24
N ASN A 165 7.14 5.61 17.24
CA ASN A 165 7.60 6.71 18.10
C ASN A 165 7.03 8.07 17.70
N ASN A 166 6.64 8.26 16.44
CA ASN A 166 6.14 9.52 15.91
C ASN A 166 4.81 9.30 15.20
N ALA A 167 3.94 10.31 15.28
CA ALA A 167 2.75 10.37 14.46
C ALA A 167 3.14 10.57 12.97
N ILE A 168 2.29 10.11 12.05
CA ILE A 168 2.47 10.35 10.63
C ILE A 168 2.13 11.81 10.28
N TYR A 169 2.63 12.29 9.14
CA TYR A 169 2.30 13.63 8.64
C TYR A 169 0.79 13.83 8.54
N GLY A 170 0.28 14.93 9.07
CA GLY A 170 -1.15 15.20 9.23
C GLY A 170 -1.69 14.91 10.64
N TYR A 171 -0.92 14.20 11.46
CA TYR A 171 -1.22 13.98 12.87
C TYR A 171 -0.05 14.41 13.76
N ARG A 172 -0.37 14.75 15.00
CA ARG A 172 0.57 14.96 16.11
C ARG A 172 0.13 14.13 17.31
N LYS A 173 1.06 13.87 18.24
CA LYS A 173 0.71 13.23 19.50
C LYS A 173 -0.06 14.22 20.38
N SER A 174 -1.05 13.73 21.08
CA SER A 174 -1.73 14.50 22.12
C SER A 174 -0.76 14.88 23.24
N GLU A 175 -0.95 16.06 23.80
CA GLU A 175 -0.18 16.52 24.98
C GLU A 175 -0.61 15.78 26.24
N GLU A 176 -1.90 15.40 26.34
CA GLU A 176 -2.48 14.68 27.48
C GLU A 176 -2.14 13.18 27.44
N ASP A 177 -2.27 12.54 26.30
CA ASP A 177 -1.92 11.12 26.12
C ASP A 177 -1.06 10.91 24.87
N LYS A 178 0.23 10.65 25.08
CA LYS A 178 1.20 10.39 24.01
C LYS A 178 0.88 9.16 23.14
N ASN A 179 -0.08 8.31 23.55
CA ASN A 179 -0.53 7.19 22.75
C ASN A 179 -1.67 7.56 21.79
N GLN A 180 -2.31 8.72 21.99
CA GLN A 180 -3.34 9.22 21.09
C GLN A 180 -2.75 10.18 20.05
N TRP A 181 -3.28 10.09 18.82
CA TRP A 181 -2.96 11.02 17.76
C TRP A 181 -4.13 11.99 17.58
N VAL A 182 -3.78 13.26 17.48
CA VAL A 182 -4.71 14.36 17.19
C VAL A 182 -4.36 14.97 15.85
N ILE A 183 -5.33 15.54 15.18
CA ILE A 183 -5.14 16.17 13.86
C ILE A 183 -4.21 17.40 14.00
N ASP A 184 -3.25 17.51 13.10
CA ASP A 184 -2.48 18.73 12.84
C ASP A 184 -3.08 19.40 11.60
N GLU A 185 -3.97 20.38 11.82
CA GLU A 185 -4.82 20.93 10.75
C GLU A 185 -4.02 21.48 9.56
N GLU A 186 -2.87 22.11 9.79
CA GLU A 186 -2.03 22.62 8.71
C GLU A 186 -1.53 21.50 7.80
N ALA A 187 -1.03 20.43 8.37
CA ALA A 187 -0.55 19.26 7.64
C ALA A 187 -1.71 18.40 7.10
N ALA A 188 -2.83 18.32 7.85
CA ALA A 188 -4.00 17.56 7.46
C ALA A 188 -4.69 18.12 6.21
N GLU A 189 -4.74 19.46 6.07
CA GLU A 189 -5.30 20.07 4.86
C GLU A 189 -4.48 19.73 3.61
N VAL A 190 -3.15 19.64 3.73
CA VAL A 190 -2.30 19.16 2.63
C VAL A 190 -2.61 17.69 2.29
N VAL A 191 -2.85 16.85 3.30
CA VAL A 191 -3.25 15.45 3.08
C VAL A 191 -4.60 15.37 2.39
N ARG A 192 -5.63 16.09 2.87
CA ARG A 192 -6.96 16.14 2.22
C ARG A 192 -6.85 16.60 0.76
N ARG A 193 -6.02 17.58 0.50
CA ARG A 193 -5.76 18.10 -0.85
C ARG A 193 -5.10 17.05 -1.75
N ILE A 194 -4.14 16.28 -1.26
CA ILE A 194 -3.52 15.18 -1.99
C ILE A 194 -4.58 14.14 -2.40
N TYR A 195 -5.50 13.79 -1.51
CA TYR A 195 -6.59 12.87 -1.81
C TYR A 195 -7.56 13.45 -2.84
N ARG A 196 -7.96 14.73 -2.74
CA ARG A 196 -8.79 15.43 -3.75
C ARG A 196 -8.14 15.40 -5.13
N MET A 197 -6.87 15.80 -5.23
CA MET A 197 -6.13 15.76 -6.50
C MET A 197 -6.04 14.34 -7.08
N SER A 198 -5.93 13.31 -6.23
CA SER A 198 -5.96 11.93 -6.69
C SER A 198 -7.31 11.52 -7.25
N LEU A 199 -8.44 11.96 -6.66
CA LEU A 199 -9.79 11.78 -7.21
C LEU A 199 -9.99 12.51 -8.53
N GLU A 200 -9.35 13.68 -8.70
CA GLU A 200 -9.29 14.41 -9.98
C GLU A 200 -8.51 13.66 -11.07
N GLY A 201 -7.90 12.53 -10.73
CA GLY A 201 -7.17 11.69 -11.67
C GLY A 201 -5.69 12.02 -11.80
N LYS A 202 -5.17 12.97 -11.00
CA LYS A 202 -3.74 13.31 -11.00
C LYS A 202 -2.91 12.18 -10.40
N GLY A 203 -1.81 11.86 -11.05
CA GLY A 203 -0.87 10.84 -10.59
C GLY A 203 0.03 11.32 -9.45
N PRO A 204 0.64 10.41 -8.64
CA PRO A 204 1.48 10.81 -7.50
C PRO A 204 2.66 11.71 -7.86
N TYR A 205 3.23 11.56 -9.04
CA TYR A 205 4.35 12.40 -9.52
C TYR A 205 3.88 13.80 -9.92
N GLU A 206 2.69 13.90 -10.52
CA GLU A 206 2.07 15.16 -10.88
C GLU A 206 1.66 15.94 -9.63
N ILE A 207 1.03 15.27 -8.66
CA ILE A 207 0.68 15.86 -7.36
C ILE A 207 1.95 16.39 -6.67
N ALA A 208 3.02 15.59 -6.65
CA ALA A 208 4.30 16.01 -6.07
C ALA A 208 4.89 17.26 -6.77
N ARG A 209 4.76 17.34 -8.10
CA ARG A 209 5.19 18.52 -8.89
C ARG A 209 4.38 19.75 -8.50
N ILE A 210 3.05 19.66 -8.46
CA ILE A 210 2.16 20.76 -8.08
C ILE A 210 2.50 21.28 -6.68
N LEU A 211 2.63 20.39 -5.68
CA LEU A 211 2.98 20.76 -4.31
C LEU A 211 4.36 21.43 -4.22
N SER A 212 5.30 21.01 -5.06
CA SER A 212 6.64 21.61 -5.13
C SER A 212 6.61 23.00 -5.78
N GLU A 213 5.85 23.19 -6.87
CA GLU A 213 5.68 24.46 -7.57
C GLU A 213 5.01 25.50 -6.67
N GLU A 214 4.06 25.08 -5.84
CA GLU A 214 3.38 25.94 -4.87
C GLU A 214 4.18 26.15 -3.57
N GLN A 215 5.40 25.64 -3.50
CA GLN A 215 6.30 25.78 -2.33
C GLN A 215 5.68 25.32 -1.01
N ILE A 216 4.94 24.19 -1.04
CA ILE A 216 4.42 23.55 0.18
C ILE A 216 5.54 22.73 0.82
N GLU A 217 5.74 22.92 2.13
CA GLU A 217 6.77 22.20 2.89
C GLU A 217 6.57 20.68 2.82
N ARG A 218 7.60 19.94 2.38
CA ARG A 218 7.55 18.47 2.37
C ARG A 218 7.48 17.90 3.79
N PRO A 219 6.85 16.73 4.01
CA PRO A 219 6.60 16.18 5.35
C PRO A 219 7.83 16.10 6.26
N SER A 220 8.98 15.66 5.73
CA SER A 220 10.19 15.53 6.54
C SER A 220 10.78 16.87 6.98
N TYR A 221 10.65 17.91 6.14
CA TYR A 221 11.08 19.27 6.50
C TYR A 221 10.11 19.91 7.50
N TYR A 222 8.81 19.78 7.24
CA TYR A 222 7.74 20.26 8.12
C TYR A 222 7.90 19.72 9.55
N LEU A 223 8.10 18.40 9.70
CA LEU A 223 8.28 17.76 11.00
C LEU A 223 9.60 18.15 11.66
N ALA A 224 10.69 18.23 10.90
CA ALA A 224 12.00 18.59 11.42
C ALA A 224 12.06 20.04 11.93
N LYS A 225 11.47 21.00 11.19
CA LYS A 225 11.36 22.42 11.57
C LYS A 225 10.62 22.60 12.91
N ARG A 226 9.64 21.74 13.20
CA ARG A 226 8.86 21.75 14.45
C ARG A 226 9.45 20.87 15.56
N GLY A 227 10.63 20.31 15.34
CA GLY A 227 11.27 19.41 16.30
C GLY A 227 10.57 18.07 16.46
N LEU A 228 9.66 17.72 15.55
CA LEU A 228 8.90 16.49 15.53
C LEU A 228 9.58 15.45 14.62
N GLY A 229 9.46 14.18 14.98
CA GLY A 229 9.97 13.09 14.16
C GLY A 229 11.46 12.78 14.34
N THR A 230 11.89 11.70 13.67
CA THR A 230 13.28 11.19 13.70
C THR A 230 14.20 11.93 12.71
N CYS A 231 13.67 12.89 11.95
CA CYS A 231 14.37 13.55 10.85
C CYS A 231 15.26 14.74 11.28
N ARG A 232 15.51 14.91 12.58
CA ARG A 232 16.33 16.03 13.11
C ARG A 232 17.73 16.10 12.46
N SER A 233 18.35 14.97 12.19
CA SER A 233 19.68 14.88 11.57
C SER A 233 19.66 14.99 10.04
N ASN A 234 18.51 14.75 9.39
CA ASN A 234 18.32 14.81 7.93
C ASN A 234 17.61 16.09 7.48
N ASN A 235 17.77 17.16 8.23
CA ASN A 235 17.15 18.45 7.92
C ASN A 235 17.86 19.08 6.71
N ASN A 236 17.63 18.50 5.53
CA ASN A 236 18.12 19.07 4.28
C ASN A 236 17.34 20.36 3.97
N THR A 237 17.79 21.45 4.54
CA THR A 237 17.26 22.80 4.33
C THR A 237 17.40 23.27 2.90
N ALA A 238 18.28 22.66 2.11
CA ALA A 238 18.50 23.01 0.70
C ALA A 238 17.28 22.67 -0.20
N THR A 239 16.40 21.76 0.22
CA THR A 239 15.24 21.34 -0.60
C THR A 239 13.96 21.22 0.22
N PRO A 240 13.47 22.30 0.87
CA PRO A 240 12.32 22.21 1.78
C PRO A 240 11.00 21.90 1.06
N TYR A 241 10.87 22.28 -0.21
CA TYR A 241 9.65 22.19 -1.01
C TYR A 241 9.68 21.08 -2.06
N VAL A 242 10.75 20.30 -2.15
CA VAL A 242 10.88 19.24 -3.17
C VAL A 242 10.12 17.99 -2.73
N TRP A 243 8.89 17.86 -3.20
CA TRP A 243 8.09 16.66 -3.02
C TRP A 243 8.53 15.57 -4.00
N ARG A 244 8.40 14.33 -3.56
CA ARG A 244 8.65 13.15 -4.40
C ARG A 244 7.37 12.36 -4.58
N GLY A 245 7.13 11.83 -5.79
CA GLY A 245 5.98 10.97 -6.06
C GLY A 245 5.90 9.74 -5.14
N ALA A 246 7.05 9.25 -4.65
CA ALA A 246 7.09 8.18 -3.66
C ALA A 246 6.48 8.60 -2.31
N THR A 247 6.70 9.84 -1.86
CA THR A 247 6.11 10.39 -0.63
C THR A 247 4.60 10.52 -0.74
N VAL A 248 4.11 11.06 -1.88
CA VAL A 248 2.67 11.15 -2.16
C VAL A 248 2.03 9.76 -2.21
N ARG A 249 2.69 8.81 -2.88
CA ARG A 249 2.22 7.42 -2.93
C ARG A 249 2.14 6.76 -1.56
N ASP A 250 3.11 7.03 -0.68
CA ASP A 250 3.11 6.55 0.70
C ASP A 250 1.94 7.14 1.50
N ILE A 251 1.69 8.46 1.39
CA ILE A 251 0.54 9.12 2.00
C ILE A 251 -0.77 8.47 1.53
N LEU A 252 -0.98 8.33 0.22
CA LEU A 252 -2.19 7.74 -0.35
C LEU A 252 -2.41 6.27 0.01
N SER A 253 -1.42 5.56 0.56
CA SER A 253 -1.49 4.14 0.89
C SER A 253 -1.73 3.83 2.36
N LYS A 254 -1.79 4.84 3.22
CA LYS A 254 -1.87 4.67 4.68
C LYS A 254 -3.32 4.66 5.18
N PRO A 255 -3.81 3.51 5.69
CA PRO A 255 -5.16 3.43 6.28
C PRO A 255 -5.32 4.28 7.54
N GLU A 256 -4.24 4.72 8.17
CA GLU A 256 -4.27 5.57 9.35
C GLU A 256 -4.98 6.90 9.10
N TYR A 257 -5.04 7.36 7.85
CA TYR A 257 -5.78 8.58 7.51
C TYR A 257 -7.30 8.42 7.61
N MET A 258 -7.81 7.16 7.63
CA MET A 258 -9.21 6.84 7.95
C MET A 258 -9.51 6.79 9.47
N GLY A 259 -8.56 7.20 10.31
CA GLY A 259 -8.70 7.11 11.75
C GLY A 259 -8.35 5.75 12.36
N HIS A 260 -7.61 4.90 11.66
CA HIS A 260 -7.27 3.55 12.10
C HIS A 260 -5.85 3.51 12.69
N THR A 261 -5.63 2.64 13.67
CA THR A 261 -4.27 2.26 14.09
C THR A 261 -3.86 0.99 13.33
N VAL A 262 -2.71 1.04 12.67
CA VAL A 262 -2.16 -0.10 11.92
C VAL A 262 -0.79 -0.46 12.48
N ASN A 263 -0.70 -1.63 13.10
CA ASN A 263 0.52 -2.11 13.74
C ASN A 263 1.14 -3.30 12.96
N PHE A 264 2.40 -3.58 13.24
CA PHE A 264 3.15 -4.75 12.75
C PHE A 264 3.29 -4.84 11.22
N ARG A 265 3.43 -3.72 10.53
CA ARG A 265 3.68 -3.67 9.06
C ARG A 265 5.03 -4.22 8.65
N SER A 266 5.94 -4.31 9.58
CA SER A 266 7.27 -4.87 9.36
C SER A 266 7.81 -5.49 10.63
N TYR A 267 8.69 -6.46 10.47
CA TYR A 267 9.37 -7.14 11.56
C TYR A 267 10.86 -7.32 11.25
N LYS A 268 11.65 -7.51 12.30
CA LYS A 268 13.05 -7.94 12.20
C LYS A 268 13.16 -9.35 12.72
N GLU A 269 13.87 -10.22 12.01
CA GLU A 269 14.06 -11.62 12.44
C GLU A 269 14.98 -11.73 13.65
N SER A 270 15.97 -10.85 13.74
CA SER A 270 16.94 -10.81 14.82
C SER A 270 17.29 -9.37 15.15
N TYR A 271 17.72 -9.13 16.39
CA TYR A 271 18.30 -7.84 16.79
C TYR A 271 19.58 -7.50 16.01
N LYS A 272 20.29 -8.50 15.49
CA LYS A 272 21.48 -8.36 14.64
C LYS A 272 21.13 -7.94 13.21
N ASP A 273 19.91 -8.21 12.75
CA ASP A 273 19.46 -7.85 11.40
C ASP A 273 19.06 -6.38 11.34
N LYS A 274 19.79 -5.60 10.55
CA LYS A 274 19.50 -4.20 10.31
C LYS A 274 18.31 -4.02 9.35
N ARG A 275 17.95 -5.03 8.57
CA ARG A 275 16.89 -4.95 7.56
C ARG A 275 15.54 -5.37 8.14
N ALA A 276 14.57 -4.50 8.02
CA ALA A 276 13.19 -4.85 8.34
C ALA A 276 12.54 -5.54 7.14
N LYS A 277 11.89 -6.68 7.37
CA LYS A 277 11.05 -7.39 6.39
C LYS A 277 9.63 -6.86 6.49
N LYS A 278 8.97 -6.72 5.33
CA LYS A 278 7.56 -6.30 5.28
C LYS A 278 6.66 -7.47 5.64
N THR A 279 5.69 -7.22 6.49
CA THR A 279 4.60 -8.14 6.79
C THR A 279 3.57 -8.09 5.65
N PRO A 280 3.03 -9.24 5.19
CA PRO A 280 1.87 -9.26 4.29
C PRO A 280 0.71 -8.44 4.86
N LYS A 281 -0.12 -7.85 3.99
CA LYS A 281 -1.21 -6.98 4.44
C LYS A 281 -2.27 -7.73 5.27
N GLU A 282 -2.42 -9.00 5.02
CA GLU A 282 -3.34 -9.92 5.70
C GLU A 282 -2.98 -10.12 7.18
N ASP A 283 -1.68 -10.01 7.49
CA ASP A 283 -1.15 -10.17 8.86
C ASP A 283 -1.04 -8.83 9.62
N TRP A 284 -1.51 -7.72 9.04
CA TRP A 284 -1.53 -6.44 9.72
C TRP A 284 -2.59 -6.43 10.80
N VAL A 285 -2.24 -5.93 11.96
CA VAL A 285 -3.22 -5.74 13.05
C VAL A 285 -3.79 -4.33 12.94
N ILE A 286 -5.09 -4.25 12.60
CA ILE A 286 -5.79 -3.00 12.34
C ILE A 286 -6.89 -2.80 13.38
N PHE A 287 -6.83 -1.68 14.09
CA PHE A 287 -7.89 -1.22 14.99
C PHE A 287 -8.61 -0.04 14.34
N LYS A 288 -9.91 -0.20 14.13
CA LYS A 288 -10.72 0.82 13.45
C LYS A 288 -11.11 1.94 14.41
N ASN A 289 -11.18 3.17 13.88
CA ASN A 289 -11.72 4.35 14.57
C ASN A 289 -11.06 4.65 15.93
N THR A 290 -9.74 4.51 16.00
CA THR A 290 -8.96 4.80 17.21
C THR A 290 -8.59 6.27 17.36
N GLN A 291 -8.74 7.03 16.29
CA GLN A 291 -8.42 8.46 16.22
C GLN A 291 -9.35 9.15 15.22
N GLU A 292 -9.39 10.48 15.24
CA GLU A 292 -10.16 11.27 14.29
C GLU A 292 -9.64 11.09 12.87
N ALA A 293 -10.54 10.85 11.91
CA ALA A 293 -10.19 10.62 10.51
C ALA A 293 -9.89 11.95 9.78
N ILE A 294 -8.77 12.00 9.06
CA ILE A 294 -8.47 13.13 8.14
C ILE A 294 -9.24 12.97 6.85
N VAL A 295 -9.46 11.73 6.41
CA VAL A 295 -10.11 11.39 5.14
C VAL A 295 -11.18 10.33 5.41
N SER A 296 -12.36 10.47 4.79
CA SER A 296 -13.41 9.46 4.93
C SER A 296 -12.99 8.10 4.34
N GLU A 297 -13.53 7.02 4.90
CA GLU A 297 -13.27 5.67 4.42
C GLU A 297 -13.66 5.51 2.93
N GLU A 298 -14.75 6.15 2.51
CA GLU A 298 -15.21 6.14 1.13
C GLU A 298 -14.20 6.79 0.17
N MET A 299 -13.69 7.98 0.55
CA MET A 299 -12.67 8.68 -0.23
C MET A 299 -11.39 7.85 -0.33
N TRP A 300 -10.95 7.26 0.77
CA TRP A 300 -9.76 6.41 0.77
C TRP A 300 -9.93 5.18 -0.13
N ASN A 301 -11.05 4.45 0.02
CA ASN A 301 -11.37 3.26 -0.79
C ASN A 301 -11.41 3.61 -2.28
N LYS A 302 -12.07 4.71 -2.65
CA LYS A 302 -12.14 5.18 -4.04
C LYS A 302 -10.76 5.48 -4.62
N VAL A 303 -9.91 6.14 -3.85
CA VAL A 303 -8.52 6.41 -4.25
C VAL A 303 -7.74 5.09 -4.42
N GLN A 304 -7.93 4.08 -3.54
CA GLN A 304 -7.27 2.79 -3.75
C GLN A 304 -7.74 2.09 -5.03
N GLU A 305 -9.03 2.15 -5.36
CA GLU A 305 -9.56 1.61 -6.62
C GLU A 305 -8.96 2.27 -7.84
N LEU A 306 -8.95 3.60 -7.87
CA LEU A 306 -8.33 4.36 -8.95
C LEU A 306 -6.84 4.02 -9.14
N ARG A 307 -6.12 3.74 -8.04
CA ARG A 307 -4.70 3.37 -8.03
C ARG A 307 -4.42 1.93 -8.47
N LYS A 308 -5.41 1.03 -8.49
CA LYS A 308 -5.24 -0.34 -9.04
C LYS A 308 -4.93 -0.33 -10.54
N THR A 309 -5.30 0.75 -11.23
CA THR A 309 -5.05 0.88 -12.66
C THR A 309 -3.96 1.92 -12.91
N VAL A 310 -2.90 1.50 -13.60
CA VAL A 310 -1.83 2.41 -14.01
C VAL A 310 -2.35 3.29 -15.15
N ARG A 311 -2.55 4.57 -14.87
CA ARG A 311 -2.87 5.57 -15.89
C ARG A 311 -1.58 6.09 -16.49
N ARG A 312 -1.34 5.78 -17.77
CA ARG A 312 -0.21 6.34 -18.50
C ARG A 312 -0.66 7.62 -19.16
N THR A 313 0.14 8.68 -19.03
CA THR A 313 -0.02 9.88 -19.82
C THR A 313 0.31 9.57 -21.28
N ASP A 314 -0.41 10.18 -22.21
CA ASP A 314 -0.06 10.13 -23.62
C ASP A 314 1.07 11.14 -23.94
N THR A 315 1.36 11.33 -25.23
CA THR A 315 2.35 12.32 -25.70
C THR A 315 1.93 13.78 -25.40
N VAL A 316 0.68 14.02 -25.05
CA VAL A 316 0.15 15.33 -24.67
C VAL A 316 0.20 15.56 -23.17
N GLY A 317 0.52 14.54 -22.38
CA GLY A 317 0.68 14.62 -20.92
C GLY A 317 -0.60 14.36 -20.11
N GLU A 318 -1.73 14.11 -20.77
CA GLU A 318 -3.01 13.84 -20.10
C GLU A 318 -3.38 12.34 -20.15
N ALA A 319 -3.73 11.77 -19.02
CA ALA A 319 -4.30 10.43 -18.96
C ALA A 319 -5.78 10.46 -19.39
N ASN A 320 -6.20 9.49 -20.24
CA ASN A 320 -7.62 9.39 -20.58
C ASN A 320 -8.46 9.06 -19.34
N PRO A 321 -9.47 9.87 -19.00
CA PRO A 321 -10.25 9.74 -17.77
C PRO A 321 -11.00 8.40 -17.62
N PHE A 322 -11.37 7.74 -18.72
CA PHE A 322 -12.05 6.44 -18.69
C PHE A 322 -11.12 5.24 -18.45
N THR A 323 -9.80 5.47 -18.36
CA THR A 323 -8.83 4.38 -18.14
C THR A 323 -9.09 3.70 -16.80
N GLY A 324 -9.36 2.39 -16.87
CA GLY A 324 -9.66 1.57 -15.69
C GLY A 324 -11.14 1.42 -15.35
N LEU A 325 -12.04 2.13 -16.07
CA LEU A 325 -13.49 2.02 -15.91
C LEU A 325 -14.13 1.12 -16.98
N LEU A 326 -13.48 0.92 -18.14
CA LEU A 326 -14.03 0.10 -19.21
C LEU A 326 -13.55 -1.36 -19.13
N TYR A 327 -14.50 -2.26 -19.30
CA TYR A 327 -14.29 -3.70 -19.31
C TYR A 327 -15.01 -4.34 -20.51
N CYS A 328 -14.44 -5.42 -21.02
CA CYS A 328 -15.09 -6.26 -22.01
C CYS A 328 -16.20 -7.05 -21.33
N ALA A 329 -17.42 -7.01 -21.87
CA ALA A 329 -18.55 -7.73 -21.29
C ALA A 329 -18.37 -9.26 -21.39
N ASP A 330 -17.71 -9.76 -22.45
CA ASP A 330 -17.60 -11.19 -22.74
C ASP A 330 -16.49 -11.87 -21.95
N CYS A 331 -15.29 -11.24 -21.86
CA CYS A 331 -14.16 -11.86 -21.17
C CYS A 331 -13.82 -11.20 -19.80
N GLY A 332 -14.53 -10.15 -19.39
CA GLY A 332 -14.29 -9.43 -18.14
C GLY A 332 -12.98 -8.65 -18.07
N ALA A 333 -12.14 -8.70 -19.09
CA ALA A 333 -10.84 -8.05 -19.09
C ALA A 333 -10.96 -6.52 -19.26
N LYS A 334 -10.01 -5.79 -18.68
CA LYS A 334 -9.94 -4.33 -18.85
C LYS A 334 -9.68 -3.96 -20.30
N MET A 335 -10.32 -2.88 -20.75
CA MET A 335 -10.06 -2.28 -22.05
C MET A 335 -9.02 -1.18 -21.92
N TYR A 336 -8.05 -1.17 -22.83
CA TYR A 336 -6.99 -0.17 -22.85
C TYR A 336 -7.19 0.85 -23.96
N ASN A 337 -6.85 2.10 -23.64
CA ASN A 337 -6.94 3.20 -24.58
C ASN A 337 -5.79 3.13 -25.60
N HIS A 338 -6.13 3.25 -26.86
CA HIS A 338 -5.20 3.36 -27.98
C HIS A 338 -5.39 4.70 -28.66
N ARG A 339 -4.41 5.58 -28.49
CA ARG A 339 -4.31 6.84 -29.18
C ARG A 339 -3.23 6.75 -30.26
N GLY A 340 -3.54 7.26 -31.43
CA GLY A 340 -2.61 7.32 -32.54
C GLY A 340 -2.82 8.61 -33.32
N GLY A 341 -1.75 9.37 -33.51
CA GLY A 341 -1.80 10.56 -34.34
C GLY A 341 -2.13 10.21 -35.80
N ALA A 342 -2.69 11.18 -36.50
CA ALA A 342 -3.01 11.10 -37.91
C ALA A 342 -1.74 10.86 -38.75
N GLY A 343 -1.34 9.61 -38.87
CA GLY A 343 -0.28 9.22 -39.80
C GLY A 343 -0.76 9.23 -41.25
N ARG A 344 0.14 9.36 -42.20
CA ARG A 344 -0.21 9.18 -43.61
C ARG A 344 -0.58 7.72 -43.85
N ALA A 345 -1.70 7.49 -44.54
CA ALA A 345 -2.09 6.14 -44.95
C ALA A 345 -1.07 5.56 -45.90
N ARG A 346 -0.78 4.27 -45.78
CA ARG A 346 0.09 3.55 -46.75
C ARG A 346 -0.81 2.74 -47.69
N ASN A 347 -0.40 2.65 -48.95
CA ASN A 347 -1.03 1.74 -49.91
C ASN A 347 -0.65 0.27 -49.57
N TRP A 348 -1.19 -0.69 -50.34
CA TRP A 348 -0.91 -2.11 -50.16
C TRP A 348 0.56 -2.50 -50.35
N LYS A 349 1.37 -1.66 -51.09
CA LYS A 349 2.81 -1.80 -51.25
C LYS A 349 3.60 -1.17 -50.08
N GLY A 350 2.96 -0.59 -49.09
CA GLY A 350 3.59 0.07 -47.96
C GLY A 350 4.04 1.52 -48.23
N GLU A 351 3.73 2.07 -49.42
CA GLU A 351 4.08 3.44 -49.81
C GLU A 351 3.03 4.44 -49.27
N LEU A 352 3.44 5.65 -48.93
CA LEU A 352 2.56 6.71 -48.45
C LEU A 352 1.62 7.15 -49.58
N ASN A 353 0.29 7.02 -49.39
CA ASN A 353 -0.71 7.36 -50.40
C ASN A 353 -1.22 8.82 -50.33
N GLY A 354 -0.60 9.67 -49.51
CA GLY A 354 -0.95 11.09 -49.36
C GLY A 354 -2.21 11.35 -48.52
N LYS A 355 -3.05 10.33 -48.23
CA LYS A 355 -4.25 10.48 -47.39
C LYS A 355 -3.88 10.46 -45.93
N ARG A 356 -4.42 11.43 -45.16
CA ARG A 356 -4.28 11.46 -43.71
C ARG A 356 -5.24 10.46 -43.09
N ARG A 357 -4.76 9.58 -42.19
CA ARG A 357 -5.63 8.75 -41.37
C ARG A 357 -6.32 9.62 -40.33
N PRO A 358 -7.58 9.35 -39.99
CA PRO A 358 -8.22 10.03 -38.85
C PRO A 358 -7.49 9.71 -37.56
N ASP A 359 -7.49 10.67 -36.65
CA ASP A 359 -6.97 10.45 -35.31
C ASP A 359 -7.70 9.27 -34.67
N ARG A 360 -6.94 8.41 -34.03
CA ARG A 360 -7.45 7.22 -33.36
C ARG A 360 -7.43 7.47 -31.86
N ASP A 361 -8.60 7.47 -31.24
CA ASP A 361 -8.78 7.51 -29.80
C ASP A 361 -9.91 6.54 -29.45
N GLU A 362 -9.54 5.30 -29.09
CA GLU A 362 -10.48 4.22 -28.84
C GLU A 362 -9.99 3.30 -27.73
N TYR A 363 -10.92 2.61 -27.12
CA TYR A 363 -10.65 1.53 -26.16
C TYR A 363 -10.80 0.18 -26.84
N ASN A 364 -9.85 -0.71 -26.59
CA ASN A 364 -9.83 -2.08 -27.11
C ASN A 364 -9.70 -3.10 -25.99
N CYS A 365 -10.33 -4.26 -26.15
CA CYS A 365 -10.20 -5.39 -25.24
C CYS A 365 -8.73 -5.84 -25.14
N SER A 366 -8.21 -5.95 -23.91
CA SER A 366 -6.81 -6.38 -23.69
C SER A 366 -6.57 -7.82 -24.10
N THR A 367 -7.50 -8.73 -23.79
CA THR A 367 -7.40 -10.15 -24.14
C THR A 367 -7.33 -10.34 -25.65
N TYR A 368 -8.21 -9.67 -26.41
CA TYR A 368 -8.16 -9.70 -27.86
C TYR A 368 -6.83 -9.15 -28.40
N ASN A 369 -6.35 -8.01 -27.91
CA ASN A 369 -5.12 -7.41 -28.39
C ASN A 369 -3.89 -8.28 -28.12
N LEU A 370 -3.82 -8.94 -26.97
CA LEU A 370 -2.72 -9.82 -26.59
C LEU A 370 -2.76 -11.15 -27.36
N SER A 371 -3.97 -11.69 -27.62
CA SER A 371 -4.16 -12.95 -28.34
C SER A 371 -4.27 -12.80 -29.87
N ARG A 372 -4.22 -11.55 -30.39
CA ARG A 372 -4.41 -11.28 -31.82
C ARG A 372 -3.46 -12.04 -32.75
N GLN A 373 -2.23 -12.27 -32.29
CA GLN A 373 -1.18 -12.99 -33.04
C GLN A 373 -1.08 -14.47 -32.62
N SER A 374 -1.85 -14.90 -31.61
CA SER A 374 -1.88 -16.27 -31.13
C SER A 374 -2.85 -17.10 -31.96
N TYR A 375 -2.59 -18.40 -32.06
CA TYR A 375 -3.47 -19.37 -32.71
C TYR A 375 -4.80 -19.54 -31.93
N ASP A 376 -4.77 -19.32 -30.62
CA ASP A 376 -5.91 -19.42 -29.71
C ASP A 376 -6.44 -18.01 -29.37
N LYS A 377 -7.52 -17.61 -30.04
CA LYS A 377 -8.19 -16.34 -29.81
C LYS A 377 -9.14 -16.47 -28.63
N GLN A 378 -8.74 -15.93 -27.50
CA GLN A 378 -9.52 -16.00 -26.26
C GLN A 378 -10.70 -15.01 -26.19
N CYS A 379 -10.81 -14.05 -27.11
CA CYS A 379 -11.91 -13.08 -27.19
C CYS A 379 -12.08 -12.55 -28.60
N SER A 380 -13.26 -12.04 -28.92
CA SER A 380 -13.54 -11.34 -30.18
C SER A 380 -13.12 -9.87 -30.13
N GLN A 381 -13.24 -9.15 -31.25
CA GLN A 381 -12.81 -7.75 -31.33
C GLN A 381 -13.83 -6.80 -30.70
N HIS A 382 -13.55 -6.36 -29.48
CA HIS A 382 -14.29 -5.32 -28.80
C HIS A 382 -13.54 -4.00 -28.88
N TYR A 383 -14.14 -2.97 -29.45
CA TYR A 383 -13.60 -1.63 -29.42
C TYR A 383 -14.71 -0.58 -29.35
N ILE A 384 -14.43 0.55 -28.71
CA ILE A 384 -15.33 1.70 -28.66
C ILE A 384 -14.53 2.99 -28.68
N ARG A 385 -15.00 4.02 -29.38
CA ARG A 385 -14.34 5.33 -29.43
C ARG A 385 -14.56 6.09 -28.13
N THR A 386 -13.53 6.76 -27.67
CA THR A 386 -13.58 7.60 -26.44
C THR A 386 -14.68 8.64 -26.48
N GLU A 387 -14.86 9.30 -27.62
CA GLU A 387 -15.92 10.30 -27.82
C GLU A 387 -17.33 9.72 -27.62
N VAL A 388 -17.57 8.51 -28.15
CA VAL A 388 -18.87 7.81 -28.02
C VAL A 388 -19.13 7.47 -26.56
N VAL A 389 -18.14 6.91 -25.86
CA VAL A 389 -18.26 6.59 -24.42
C VAL A 389 -18.53 7.86 -23.62
N ARG A 390 -17.80 8.94 -23.90
CA ARG A 390 -17.99 10.23 -23.21
C ARG A 390 -19.44 10.74 -23.35
N LYS A 391 -19.97 10.68 -24.56
CA LYS A 391 -21.34 11.10 -24.85
C LYS A 391 -22.37 10.23 -24.15
N LEU A 392 -22.24 8.90 -24.26
CA LEU A 392 -23.15 7.94 -23.60
C LEU A 392 -23.17 8.12 -22.08
N VAL A 393 -22.00 8.22 -21.46
CA VAL A 393 -21.89 8.39 -20.01
C VAL A 393 -22.50 9.71 -19.55
N LEU A 394 -22.21 10.81 -20.26
CA LEU A 394 -22.80 12.12 -19.94
C LEU A 394 -24.32 12.10 -20.06
N GLU A 395 -24.86 11.55 -21.15
CA GLU A 395 -26.30 11.41 -21.37
C GLU A 395 -26.96 10.54 -20.29
N THR A 396 -26.32 9.42 -19.91
CA THR A 396 -26.82 8.55 -18.83
C THR A 396 -26.84 9.27 -17.50
N ILE A 397 -25.72 9.90 -17.10
CA ILE A 397 -25.65 10.63 -15.84
C ILE A 397 -26.70 11.74 -15.80
N LYS A 398 -26.83 12.51 -16.89
CA LYS A 398 -27.80 13.60 -16.98
C LYS A 398 -29.24 13.08 -16.85
N ALA A 399 -29.58 12.05 -17.63
CA ALA A 399 -30.93 11.49 -17.63
C ALA A 399 -31.32 10.88 -16.27
N VAL A 400 -30.38 10.19 -15.60
CA VAL A 400 -30.61 9.65 -14.25
C VAL A 400 -30.70 10.77 -13.24
N SER A 401 -29.84 11.78 -13.31
CA SER A 401 -29.87 12.93 -12.39
C SER A 401 -31.17 13.74 -12.53
N ASP A 402 -31.61 14.02 -13.75
CA ASP A 402 -32.87 14.69 -14.02
C ASP A 402 -34.07 13.90 -13.47
N TYR A 403 -34.03 12.56 -13.63
CA TYR A 403 -35.05 11.69 -13.08
C TYR A 403 -35.06 11.71 -11.54
N VAL A 404 -33.91 11.65 -10.90
CA VAL A 404 -33.78 11.71 -9.44
C VAL A 404 -34.27 13.04 -8.88
N ILE A 405 -33.94 14.16 -9.53
CA ILE A 405 -34.37 15.50 -9.09
C ILE A 405 -35.88 15.66 -9.25
N THR A 406 -36.44 15.13 -10.34
CA THR A 406 -37.86 15.31 -10.65
C THR A 406 -38.76 14.36 -9.87
N ASN A 407 -38.30 13.13 -9.61
CA ASN A 407 -39.08 12.03 -9.05
C ASN A 407 -38.35 11.33 -7.89
N GLU A 408 -37.88 12.09 -6.90
CA GLU A 408 -37.06 11.56 -5.78
C GLU A 408 -37.75 10.40 -5.05
N GLU A 409 -39.05 10.55 -4.75
CA GLU A 409 -39.82 9.50 -4.05
C GLU A 409 -39.99 8.24 -4.93
N GLU A 410 -40.25 8.39 -6.22
CA GLU A 410 -40.37 7.25 -7.15
C GLU A 410 -39.02 6.56 -7.33
N PHE A 411 -37.93 7.32 -7.44
CA PHE A 411 -36.58 6.78 -7.50
C PHE A 411 -36.23 5.96 -6.25
N ILE A 412 -36.49 6.52 -5.07
CA ILE A 412 -36.34 5.82 -3.81
C ILE A 412 -37.18 4.55 -3.79
N ASN A 413 -38.43 4.63 -4.18
CA ASN A 413 -39.32 3.47 -4.23
C ASN A 413 -38.84 2.43 -5.25
N ARG A 414 -38.30 2.78 -6.42
CA ARG A 414 -37.78 1.84 -7.42
C ARG A 414 -36.53 1.12 -6.96
N ILE A 415 -35.59 1.81 -6.34
CA ILE A 415 -34.42 1.14 -5.76
C ILE A 415 -34.86 0.20 -4.63
N TYR A 416 -35.90 0.60 -3.87
CA TYR A 416 -36.41 -0.17 -2.75
C TYR A 416 -37.62 -1.07 -3.04
N SER A 417 -38.34 -0.88 -4.18
CA SER A 417 -39.66 -1.44 -4.43
C SER A 417 -39.72 -2.94 -4.67
N SER A 418 -38.57 -3.60 -4.82
CA SER A 418 -38.60 -5.07 -4.72
C SER A 418 -38.47 -5.57 -3.28
N SER A 419 -38.27 -4.69 -2.26
CA SER A 419 -37.75 -5.13 -0.98
C SER A 419 -38.22 -4.41 0.29
N ARG A 420 -38.74 -3.18 0.26
CA ARG A 420 -38.85 -2.36 1.48
C ARG A 420 -39.70 -3.01 2.58
N ASP A 421 -40.86 -3.54 2.27
CA ASP A 421 -41.73 -4.19 3.25
C ASP A 421 -41.23 -5.59 3.60
N LYS A 422 -40.76 -6.35 2.61
CA LYS A 422 -40.11 -7.65 2.81
C LYS A 422 -38.79 -7.52 3.55
N GLN A 423 -37.98 -6.48 3.26
CA GLN A 423 -36.70 -6.21 3.94
C GLN A 423 -36.89 -5.78 5.38
N LYS A 424 -37.87 -4.89 5.68
CA LYS A 424 -38.20 -4.52 7.05
C LYS A 424 -38.68 -5.72 7.86
N GLU A 425 -39.51 -6.57 7.27
CA GLU A 425 -39.97 -7.79 7.91
C GLU A 425 -38.83 -8.80 8.08
N SER A 426 -37.95 -8.93 7.09
CA SER A 426 -36.75 -9.78 7.15
C SER A 426 -35.76 -9.27 8.20
N ILE A 427 -35.45 -7.98 8.24
CA ILE A 427 -34.60 -7.37 9.29
C ILE A 427 -35.20 -7.58 10.68
N LYS A 428 -36.52 -7.41 10.81
CA LYS A 428 -37.22 -7.63 12.10
C LYS A 428 -37.17 -9.12 12.49
N SER A 429 -37.32 -10.04 11.56
CA SER A 429 -37.21 -11.47 11.80
C SER A 429 -35.78 -11.88 12.17
N LEU A 430 -34.76 -11.35 11.47
CA LEU A 430 -33.35 -11.59 11.76
C LEU A 430 -32.96 -11.04 13.13
N LYS A 431 -33.40 -9.82 13.49
CA LYS A 431 -33.18 -9.23 14.84
C LYS A 431 -33.84 -10.08 15.95
N ARG A 432 -35.04 -10.63 15.69
CA ARG A 432 -35.69 -11.57 16.63
C ARG A 432 -34.91 -12.88 16.75
N LYS A 433 -34.42 -13.43 15.64
CA LYS A 433 -33.61 -14.63 15.65
C LYS A 433 -32.32 -14.43 16.45
N ILE A 434 -31.58 -13.35 16.21
CA ILE A 434 -30.38 -13.00 17.00
C ILE A 434 -30.69 -12.92 18.48
N ALA A 435 -31.81 -12.31 18.87
CA ALA A 435 -32.20 -12.21 20.26
C ALA A 435 -32.52 -13.59 20.89
N GLN A 436 -33.16 -14.49 20.14
CA GLN A 436 -33.44 -15.86 20.57
C GLN A 436 -32.14 -16.68 20.70
N ASP A 437 -31.27 -16.62 19.70
CA ASP A 437 -29.98 -17.32 19.67
C ASP A 437 -29.09 -16.82 20.82
N THR A 438 -29.04 -15.50 21.06
CA THR A 438 -28.31 -14.90 22.18
C THR A 438 -28.83 -15.40 23.55
N LYS A 439 -30.15 -15.49 23.70
CA LYS A 439 -30.76 -16.04 24.93
C LYS A 439 -30.36 -17.49 25.12
N ARG A 440 -30.38 -18.29 24.04
CA ARG A 440 -30.00 -19.71 24.10
C ARG A 440 -28.52 -19.91 24.44
N VAL A 441 -27.63 -19.12 23.86
CA VAL A 441 -26.19 -19.12 24.18
C VAL A 441 -25.98 -18.81 25.68
N ASN A 442 -26.69 -17.83 26.23
CA ASN A 442 -26.61 -17.53 27.66
C ASN A 442 -27.14 -18.68 28.56
N GLU A 443 -28.21 -19.37 28.12
CA GLU A 443 -28.70 -20.57 28.79
C GLU A 443 -27.68 -21.72 28.76
N LEU A 444 -27.07 -21.96 27.61
CA LEU A 444 -25.99 -22.95 27.47
C LEU A 444 -24.80 -22.66 28.36
N ASN A 445 -24.37 -21.40 28.45
CA ASN A 445 -23.29 -20.98 29.35
C ASN A 445 -23.64 -21.28 30.82
N MET A 446 -24.89 -21.04 31.23
CA MET A 446 -25.33 -21.39 32.60
C MET A 446 -25.38 -22.88 32.81
N LEU A 447 -25.82 -23.67 31.81
CA LEU A 447 -25.86 -25.12 31.88
C LEU A 447 -24.45 -25.72 31.94
N MET A 448 -23.51 -25.24 31.15
CA MET A 448 -22.11 -25.66 31.17
C MET A 448 -21.46 -25.38 32.52
N LYS A 449 -21.75 -24.20 33.13
CA LYS A 449 -21.26 -23.89 34.47
C LYS A 449 -21.81 -24.86 35.52
N LYS A 450 -23.11 -25.18 35.48
CA LYS A 450 -23.72 -26.14 36.35
C LYS A 450 -23.22 -27.56 36.17
N LEU A 451 -22.99 -27.96 34.91
CA LEU A 451 -22.39 -29.24 34.52
C LEU A 451 -21.01 -29.40 35.14
N TYR A 452 -20.19 -28.34 35.10
CA TYR A 452 -18.87 -28.28 35.72
C TYR A 452 -18.94 -28.44 37.25
N GLU A 453 -19.86 -27.74 37.90
CA GLU A 453 -20.10 -27.83 39.36
C GLU A 453 -20.56 -29.24 39.77
N ASP A 454 -21.44 -29.88 39.01
CA ASP A 454 -21.91 -31.24 39.26
C ASP A 454 -20.83 -32.31 39.01
N ASN A 455 -19.93 -32.11 38.06
CA ASN A 455 -18.78 -32.98 37.84
C ASN A 455 -17.79 -32.91 39.02
N ILE A 456 -17.42 -31.69 39.46
CA ILE A 456 -16.51 -31.50 40.60
C ILE A 456 -17.12 -32.10 41.90
N SER A 457 -18.42 -32.00 42.08
CA SER A 457 -19.10 -32.55 43.25
C SER A 457 -19.28 -34.09 43.21
N GLY A 458 -18.82 -34.74 42.14
CA GLY A 458 -18.90 -36.20 41.98
C GLY A 458 -20.30 -36.72 41.63
N LYS A 459 -21.29 -35.85 41.35
CA LYS A 459 -22.63 -36.25 40.93
C LYS A 459 -22.67 -36.72 39.46
N LEU A 460 -21.71 -36.26 38.64
CA LEU A 460 -21.61 -36.59 37.22
C LEU A 460 -20.26 -37.27 36.96
N SER A 461 -20.25 -38.36 36.20
CA SER A 461 -19.00 -39.03 35.78
C SER A 461 -18.33 -38.29 34.66
N ASP A 462 -16.99 -38.28 34.59
CA ASP A 462 -16.17 -37.59 33.61
C ASP A 462 -16.61 -37.91 32.19
N LYS A 463 -16.88 -39.16 31.86
CA LYS A 463 -17.33 -39.59 30.53
C LYS A 463 -18.68 -38.94 30.10
N ARG A 464 -19.60 -38.76 31.06
CA ARG A 464 -20.86 -38.05 30.77
C ARG A 464 -20.67 -36.56 30.70
N PHE A 465 -19.79 -36.02 31.51
CA PHE A 465 -19.41 -34.62 31.48
C PHE A 465 -18.82 -34.24 30.12
N GLU A 466 -17.80 -34.96 29.61
CA GLU A 466 -17.21 -34.72 28.32
C GLU A 466 -18.21 -34.81 27.16
N PHE A 467 -19.12 -35.80 27.20
CA PHE A 467 -20.14 -35.95 26.17
C PHE A 467 -21.12 -34.77 26.15
N MET A 468 -21.66 -34.38 27.30
CA MET A 468 -22.64 -33.28 27.39
C MET A 468 -21.99 -31.92 27.12
N LEU A 469 -20.73 -31.73 27.54
CA LEU A 469 -19.96 -30.51 27.26
C LEU A 469 -19.77 -30.37 25.74
N SER A 470 -19.32 -31.40 25.07
CA SER A 470 -19.15 -31.41 23.61
C SER A 470 -20.46 -31.14 22.85
N GLU A 471 -21.63 -31.65 23.32
CA GLU A 471 -22.90 -31.31 22.68
C GLU A 471 -23.26 -29.83 22.87
N PHE A 472 -23.05 -29.25 24.07
CA PHE A 472 -23.33 -27.86 24.32
C PHE A 472 -22.39 -26.91 23.59
N GLU A 473 -21.10 -27.24 23.47
CA GLU A 473 -20.12 -26.49 22.66
C GLU A 473 -20.50 -26.50 21.18
N ASN A 474 -20.85 -27.66 20.62
CA ASN A 474 -21.31 -27.76 19.23
C ASN A 474 -22.60 -26.96 18.96
N GLU A 475 -23.56 -26.97 19.91
CA GLU A 475 -24.78 -26.16 19.80
C GLU A 475 -24.42 -24.68 19.85
N GLN A 476 -23.52 -24.27 20.76
CA GLN A 476 -23.07 -22.88 20.89
C GLN A 476 -22.37 -22.38 19.61
N ASP A 477 -21.43 -23.12 19.07
CA ASP A 477 -20.74 -22.81 17.81
C ASP A 477 -21.73 -22.62 16.65
N THR A 478 -22.74 -23.52 16.56
CA THR A 478 -23.77 -23.43 15.52
C THR A 478 -24.60 -22.16 15.65
N LEU A 479 -24.98 -21.79 16.87
CA LEU A 479 -25.74 -20.57 17.16
C LEU A 479 -24.90 -19.31 16.91
N GLU A 480 -23.62 -19.31 17.26
CA GLU A 480 -22.72 -18.18 17.01
C GLU A 480 -22.53 -17.92 15.49
N ILE A 481 -22.32 -18.99 14.71
CA ILE A 481 -22.26 -18.90 13.24
C ILE A 481 -23.59 -18.38 12.68
N SER A 482 -24.73 -18.85 13.20
CA SER A 482 -26.06 -18.38 12.79
C SER A 482 -26.26 -16.89 13.07
N MET A 483 -25.83 -16.41 14.24
CA MET A 483 -25.90 -14.99 14.61
C MET A 483 -24.98 -14.12 13.75
N GLU A 484 -23.79 -14.60 13.42
CA GLU A 484 -22.83 -13.88 12.59
C GLU A 484 -23.35 -13.72 11.15
N ASN A 485 -23.91 -14.78 10.58
CA ASN A 485 -24.55 -14.74 9.27
C ASN A 485 -25.77 -13.79 9.27
N ALA A 486 -26.60 -13.82 10.30
CA ALA A 486 -27.75 -12.93 10.43
C ALA A 486 -27.35 -11.46 10.59
N LYS A 487 -26.27 -11.16 11.33
CA LYS A 487 -25.69 -9.80 11.43
C LYS A 487 -25.18 -9.31 10.10
N ALA A 488 -24.42 -10.14 9.36
CA ALA A 488 -23.90 -9.80 8.04
C ALA A 488 -25.04 -9.52 7.03
N GLU A 489 -26.14 -10.24 7.13
CA GLU A 489 -27.30 -10.03 6.27
C GLU A 489 -28.04 -8.71 6.60
N ILE A 490 -28.18 -8.37 7.89
CA ILE A 490 -28.73 -7.08 8.32
C ILE A 490 -27.83 -5.93 7.84
N GLU A 491 -26.52 -6.04 8.01
CA GLU A 491 -25.55 -5.02 7.57
C GLU A 491 -25.65 -4.78 6.05
N LYS A 492 -25.85 -5.84 5.27
CA LYS A 492 -26.08 -5.73 3.83
C LYS A 492 -27.35 -4.94 3.50
N TYR A 493 -28.47 -5.22 4.18
CA TYR A 493 -29.73 -4.50 3.97
C TYR A 493 -29.64 -3.02 4.41
N GLU A 494 -28.97 -2.74 5.53
CA GLU A 494 -28.76 -1.38 6.00
C GLU A 494 -27.81 -0.59 5.06
N SER A 495 -26.79 -1.25 4.47
CA SER A 495 -25.87 -0.62 3.51
C SER A 495 -26.58 -0.20 2.22
N ASP A 496 -27.54 -0.96 1.71
CA ASP A 496 -28.26 -0.64 0.49
C ASP A 496 -29.13 0.62 0.66
N THR A 497 -29.71 0.82 1.83
CA THR A 497 -30.49 2.03 2.17
C THR A 497 -29.60 3.28 2.14
N VAL A 498 -28.45 3.21 2.78
CA VAL A 498 -27.48 4.31 2.83
C VAL A 498 -26.94 4.67 1.44
N ARG A 499 -26.86 3.71 0.52
CA ARG A 499 -26.36 3.93 -0.84
C ARG A 499 -27.26 4.82 -1.70
N ALA A 500 -28.58 4.64 -1.62
CA ALA A 500 -29.53 5.47 -2.38
C ALA A 500 -29.51 6.93 -1.92
N ASP A 501 -29.50 7.14 -0.58
CA ASP A 501 -29.43 8.48 -0.01
C ASP A 501 -28.12 9.20 -0.44
N LYS A 502 -27.01 8.48 -0.47
CA LYS A 502 -25.71 8.98 -0.94
C LYS A 502 -25.73 9.36 -2.43
N PHE A 503 -26.42 8.58 -3.26
CA PHE A 503 -26.56 8.90 -4.67
C PHE A 503 -27.39 10.19 -4.88
N ILE A 504 -28.47 10.36 -4.13
CA ILE A 504 -29.29 11.57 -4.16
C ILE A 504 -28.47 12.79 -3.71
N GLU A 505 -27.69 12.66 -2.63
CA GLU A 505 -26.80 13.71 -2.17
C GLU A 505 -25.73 14.04 -3.21
N LEU A 506 -25.17 13.04 -3.88
CA LEU A 506 -24.22 13.21 -4.97
C LEU A 506 -24.85 14.01 -6.13
N VAL A 507 -26.07 13.64 -6.56
CA VAL A 507 -26.81 14.35 -7.62
C VAL A 507 -27.08 15.81 -7.24
N LYS A 508 -27.52 16.06 -6.00
CA LYS A 508 -27.80 17.42 -5.49
C LYS A 508 -26.53 18.30 -5.40
N ARG A 509 -25.34 17.71 -5.29
CA ARG A 509 -24.07 18.43 -5.27
C ARG A 509 -23.65 18.96 -6.64
N TYR A 510 -24.03 18.27 -7.71
CA TYR A 510 -23.71 18.67 -9.07
C TYR A 510 -24.89 19.40 -9.70
N THR A 511 -24.70 20.69 -10.00
CA THR A 511 -25.74 21.56 -10.62
C THR A 511 -25.57 21.71 -12.12
N ASP A 512 -24.39 21.37 -12.66
CA ASP A 512 -24.06 21.52 -14.08
C ASP A 512 -23.60 20.18 -14.67
N PHE A 513 -24.39 19.69 -15.64
CA PHE A 513 -24.14 18.48 -16.42
C PHE A 513 -23.85 18.81 -17.90
N SER A 514 -23.31 19.99 -18.19
CA SER A 514 -22.98 20.39 -19.57
C SER A 514 -21.76 19.64 -20.10
N GLU A 515 -20.75 19.39 -19.24
CA GLU A 515 -19.53 18.69 -19.60
C GLU A 515 -19.19 17.59 -18.58
N LEU A 516 -18.70 16.45 -19.09
CA LEU A 516 -18.23 15.34 -18.26
C LEU A 516 -16.83 15.64 -17.73
N THR A 517 -16.74 16.02 -16.46
CA THR A 517 -15.45 16.22 -15.78
C THR A 517 -14.91 14.90 -15.21
N THR A 518 -13.58 14.83 -15.00
CA THR A 518 -12.96 13.64 -14.39
C THR A 518 -13.45 13.35 -12.97
N PRO A 519 -13.64 14.33 -12.08
CA PRO A 519 -14.29 14.12 -10.78
C PRO A 519 -15.69 13.55 -10.91
N MET A 520 -16.55 14.14 -11.74
CA MET A 520 -17.92 13.64 -11.99
C MET A 520 -17.90 12.19 -12.46
N LEU A 521 -17.04 11.86 -13.44
CA LEU A 521 -16.89 10.48 -13.92
C LEU A 521 -16.51 9.51 -12.81
N ASN A 522 -15.53 9.87 -11.98
CA ASN A 522 -15.07 9.00 -10.91
C ASN A 522 -16.09 8.88 -9.76
N GLU A 523 -16.91 9.89 -9.50
CA GLU A 523 -17.92 9.87 -8.46
C GLU A 523 -19.20 9.15 -8.90
N PHE A 524 -19.62 9.29 -10.16
CA PHE A 524 -20.86 8.70 -10.67
C PHE A 524 -20.68 7.29 -11.23
N VAL A 525 -19.54 6.96 -11.86
CA VAL A 525 -19.37 5.71 -12.61
C VAL A 525 -18.52 4.70 -11.86
N GLU A 526 -19.04 3.51 -11.66
CA GLU A 526 -18.33 2.37 -11.09
C GLU A 526 -17.55 1.62 -12.18
N LYS A 527 -18.25 1.19 -13.24
CA LYS A 527 -17.68 0.46 -14.38
C LYS A 527 -18.57 0.58 -15.60
N ILE A 528 -17.98 0.34 -16.76
CA ILE A 528 -18.65 0.33 -18.06
C ILE A 528 -18.31 -1.00 -18.74
N LEU A 529 -19.35 -1.76 -19.13
CA LEU A 529 -19.20 -2.99 -19.88
C LEU A 529 -19.48 -2.71 -21.36
N VAL A 530 -18.60 -3.19 -22.22
CA VAL A 530 -18.71 -3.02 -23.67
C VAL A 530 -18.87 -4.40 -24.31
N HIS A 531 -20.03 -4.64 -24.92
CA HIS A 531 -20.34 -5.89 -25.60
C HIS A 531 -19.74 -5.94 -27.01
N GLU A 532 -19.75 -7.10 -27.64
CA GLU A 532 -19.40 -7.26 -29.04
C GLU A 532 -20.34 -6.46 -29.94
N ALA A 533 -19.81 -5.89 -30.99
CA ALA A 533 -20.64 -5.16 -31.95
C ALA A 533 -21.36 -6.16 -32.87
N ASP A 534 -22.68 -6.07 -32.94
CA ASP A 534 -23.51 -6.81 -33.89
C ASP A 534 -23.59 -6.08 -35.24
N TYR A 535 -23.37 -6.82 -36.30
CA TYR A 535 -23.44 -6.36 -37.69
C TYR A 535 -24.55 -7.07 -38.48
N SER A 536 -25.38 -7.88 -37.83
CA SER A 536 -26.43 -8.68 -38.49
C SER A 536 -27.46 -7.83 -39.26
N SER A 537 -27.71 -6.62 -38.75
CA SER A 537 -28.62 -5.65 -39.39
C SER A 537 -27.99 -4.87 -40.55
N GLY A 538 -26.67 -5.09 -40.87
CA GLY A 538 -25.90 -4.28 -41.83
C GLY A 538 -25.37 -2.98 -41.23
N GLU A 539 -25.70 -2.68 -40.00
CA GLU A 539 -25.16 -1.55 -39.22
C GLU A 539 -24.44 -2.07 -37.99
N ARG A 540 -23.50 -1.27 -37.50
CA ARG A 540 -22.83 -1.58 -36.24
C ARG A 540 -23.71 -1.17 -35.08
N ILE A 541 -24.28 -2.14 -34.39
CA ILE A 541 -25.02 -1.99 -33.14
C ILE A 541 -24.10 -2.53 -32.02
N GLN A 542 -23.94 -1.77 -30.98
CA GLN A 542 -23.09 -2.18 -29.85
C GLN A 542 -23.77 -1.81 -28.54
N GLU A 543 -24.00 -2.80 -27.71
CA GLU A 543 -24.54 -2.59 -26.37
C GLU A 543 -23.43 -2.13 -25.42
N VAL A 544 -23.76 -1.15 -24.59
CA VAL A 544 -22.87 -0.61 -23.56
C VAL A 544 -23.65 -0.49 -22.27
N GLU A 545 -23.20 -1.18 -21.23
CA GLU A 545 -23.81 -1.10 -19.91
C GLU A 545 -22.99 -0.17 -19.01
N ILE A 546 -23.66 0.80 -18.41
CA ILE A 546 -23.04 1.75 -17.49
C ILE A 546 -23.55 1.45 -16.08
N TYR A 547 -22.62 1.13 -15.19
CA TYR A 547 -22.88 0.90 -13.78
C TYR A 547 -22.53 2.17 -13.00
N LEU A 548 -23.51 2.71 -12.32
CA LEU A 548 -23.34 3.90 -11.49
C LEU A 548 -22.96 3.52 -10.05
N ASN A 549 -22.12 4.33 -9.42
CA ASN A 549 -21.78 4.17 -8.03
C ASN A 549 -23.05 4.20 -7.17
N PHE A 550 -23.10 3.38 -6.15
CA PHE A 550 -24.20 3.25 -5.20
C PHE A 550 -25.46 2.55 -5.72
N ILE A 551 -25.86 2.74 -6.98
CA ILE A 551 -27.13 2.21 -7.55
C ILE A 551 -26.96 1.12 -8.61
N GLY A 552 -25.71 0.86 -9.07
CA GLY A 552 -25.44 -0.15 -10.09
C GLY A 552 -25.99 0.20 -11.48
N LYS A 553 -26.48 -0.81 -12.23
CA LYS A 553 -27.15 -0.60 -13.51
C LYS A 553 -28.58 -0.10 -13.22
N PHE A 554 -28.84 1.17 -13.51
CA PHE A 554 -30.18 1.75 -13.36
C PHE A 554 -30.84 1.93 -14.72
N GLU A 555 -32.01 1.33 -14.90
CA GLU A 555 -32.81 1.46 -16.11
C GLU A 555 -33.91 2.50 -15.89
N LEU A 556 -33.81 3.58 -16.67
CA LEU A 556 -34.86 4.61 -16.67
C LEU A 556 -36.20 4.01 -17.14
N PRO A 557 -37.33 4.51 -16.61
CA PRO A 557 -38.64 4.14 -17.16
C PRO A 557 -38.68 4.52 -18.62
N VAL A 558 -39.04 3.54 -19.47
CA VAL A 558 -39.17 3.77 -20.90
C VAL A 558 -40.32 4.74 -21.11
N LYS A 559 -40.02 5.98 -21.51
CA LYS A 559 -41.00 6.89 -22.05
C LYS A 559 -41.41 6.32 -23.40
N GLU A 560 -42.70 6.13 -23.62
CA GLU A 560 -43.18 5.78 -24.95
C GLU A 560 -42.71 6.89 -25.92
N PRO A 561 -42.00 6.53 -27.02
CA PRO A 561 -41.48 7.50 -27.95
C PRO A 561 -42.62 8.28 -28.57
N THR A 562 -42.50 9.59 -28.70
CA THR A 562 -43.48 10.42 -29.34
C THR A 562 -43.60 10.09 -30.82
N ALA A 563 -44.76 10.38 -31.43
CA ALA A 563 -44.99 10.11 -32.85
C ALA A 563 -43.96 10.80 -33.76
N GLU A 564 -43.41 11.95 -33.32
CA GLU A 564 -42.35 12.70 -34.03
C GLU A 564 -41.00 11.95 -33.95
N GLU A 565 -40.65 11.44 -32.80
CA GLU A 565 -39.40 10.65 -32.60
C GLU A 565 -39.43 9.32 -33.39
N ILE A 566 -40.58 8.66 -33.47
CA ILE A 566 -40.79 7.46 -34.30
C ILE A 566 -40.61 7.82 -35.79
N ALA A 567 -41.20 8.94 -36.26
CA ALA A 567 -41.09 9.34 -37.63
C ALA A 567 -39.67 9.78 -38.02
N GLU A 568 -38.92 10.41 -37.11
CA GLU A 568 -37.54 10.80 -37.32
C GLU A 568 -36.62 9.54 -37.36
N HIS A 569 -36.85 8.59 -36.45
CA HIS A 569 -36.13 7.33 -36.43
C HIS A 569 -36.35 6.52 -37.70
N GLU A 570 -37.58 6.49 -38.23
CA GLU A 570 -37.88 5.82 -39.49
C GLU A 570 -37.22 6.49 -40.69
N LYS A 571 -37.21 7.85 -40.74
CA LYS A 571 -36.49 8.62 -41.76
C LYS A 571 -34.98 8.33 -41.71
N LEU A 572 -34.43 8.29 -40.53
CA LEU A 572 -32.99 7.99 -40.32
C LEU A 572 -32.66 6.56 -40.77
N LYS A 573 -33.52 5.58 -40.43
CA LYS A 573 -33.40 4.19 -40.83
C LYS A 573 -33.48 4.00 -42.36
N ALA A 574 -34.40 4.69 -43.03
CA ALA A 574 -34.51 4.70 -44.48
C ALA A 574 -33.30 5.32 -45.18
N ARG A 575 -32.76 6.43 -44.64
CA ARG A 575 -31.53 7.07 -45.14
C ARG A 575 -30.30 6.19 -45.00
N ARG A 576 -30.21 5.46 -43.88
CA ARG A 576 -29.13 4.50 -43.60
C ARG A 576 -29.20 3.29 -44.52
N ALA A 577 -30.37 2.74 -44.73
CA ALA A 577 -30.59 1.61 -45.66
C ALA A 577 -30.18 1.94 -47.10
N LYS A 578 -30.51 3.13 -47.60
CA LYS A 578 -30.05 3.63 -48.91
C LYS A 578 -28.52 3.73 -49.00
N LYS A 579 -27.86 4.20 -47.93
CA LYS A 579 -26.39 4.29 -47.88
C LYS A 579 -25.72 2.92 -47.83
N ALA A 580 -26.28 1.96 -47.10
CA ALA A 580 -25.80 0.59 -47.02
C ALA A 580 -25.92 -0.14 -48.39
N GLU A 581 -27.02 0.07 -49.11
CA GLU A 581 -27.21 -0.48 -50.45
C GLU A 581 -26.22 0.13 -51.46
N TYR A 582 -25.98 1.47 -51.39
CA TYR A 582 -24.97 2.11 -52.22
C TYR A 582 -23.58 1.53 -51.95
N ASN A 583 -23.19 1.38 -50.71
CA ASN A 583 -21.88 0.81 -50.33
C ASN A 583 -21.75 -0.66 -50.79
N ARG A 584 -22.80 -1.47 -50.69
CA ARG A 584 -22.84 -2.87 -51.19
C ARG A 584 -22.59 -2.90 -52.70
N ARG A 585 -23.31 -2.08 -53.48
CA ARG A 585 -23.15 -1.98 -54.94
C ARG A 585 -21.75 -1.47 -55.32
N TYR A 586 -21.18 -0.52 -54.53
CA TYR A 586 -19.80 -0.02 -54.74
C TYR A 586 -18.77 -1.11 -54.50
N MET A 587 -18.90 -1.89 -53.42
CA MET A 587 -17.97 -2.97 -53.11
C MET A 587 -18.04 -4.12 -54.09
N GLU A 588 -19.23 -4.43 -54.62
CA GLU A 588 -19.43 -5.42 -55.66
C GLU A 588 -18.74 -5.01 -56.99
N LYS A 589 -18.92 -3.75 -57.38
CA LYS A 589 -18.19 -3.18 -58.56
C LYS A 589 -16.69 -3.21 -58.36
N ARG A 590 -16.24 -2.93 -57.19
CA ARG A 590 -14.81 -2.94 -56.84
C ARG A 590 -14.21 -4.37 -56.89
N ARG A 591 -14.96 -5.36 -56.38
CA ARG A 591 -14.56 -6.77 -56.46
C ARG A 591 -14.47 -7.28 -57.91
N LYS A 592 -15.41 -6.90 -58.76
CA LYS A 592 -15.37 -7.25 -60.19
C LYS A 592 -14.14 -6.65 -60.87
N ARG A 593 -13.83 -5.37 -60.60
CA ARG A 593 -12.62 -4.74 -61.18
C ARG A 593 -11.32 -5.40 -60.70
N ILE A 594 -11.22 -5.77 -59.46
CA ILE A 594 -10.03 -6.45 -58.94
C ILE A 594 -9.87 -7.83 -59.58
N ALA A 595 -10.97 -8.59 -59.74
CA ALA A 595 -10.96 -9.90 -60.39
C ALA A 595 -10.56 -9.78 -61.88
N GLU A 596 -11.04 -8.75 -62.58
CA GLU A 596 -10.65 -8.47 -63.99
C GLU A 596 -9.17 -8.06 -64.12
N GLU A 597 -8.64 -7.29 -63.13
CA GLU A 597 -7.22 -6.92 -63.09
C GLU A 597 -6.32 -8.13 -62.78
N GLU A 598 -6.76 -9.02 -61.88
CA GLU A 598 -6.04 -10.27 -61.60
C GLU A 598 -6.06 -11.24 -62.76
N GLN A 599 -7.17 -11.33 -63.50
CA GLN A 599 -7.25 -12.16 -64.71
C GLN A 599 -6.33 -11.64 -65.81
N LYS A 600 -6.34 -10.34 -66.08
CA LYS A 600 -5.39 -9.69 -67.01
C LYS A 600 -3.92 -9.88 -66.65
N SER A 601 -3.61 -9.82 -65.34
CA SER A 601 -2.24 -10.04 -64.88
C SER A 601 -1.80 -11.53 -65.06
N LYS A 602 -2.69 -12.48 -64.96
CA LYS A 602 -2.42 -13.90 -65.20
C LYS A 602 -2.24 -14.20 -66.68
N GLU A 603 -3.00 -13.56 -67.58
CA GLU A 603 -2.87 -13.70 -69.05
C GLU A 603 -1.54 -13.11 -69.55
N VAL A 604 -1.01 -12.06 -68.94
CA VAL A 604 0.31 -11.48 -69.29
C VAL A 604 1.47 -12.37 -68.81
N THR A 605 1.30 -13.15 -67.74
CA THR A 605 2.34 -14.08 -67.25
C THR A 605 2.36 -15.43 -67.95
N VAL A 606 1.37 -15.76 -68.77
CA VAL A 606 1.33 -17.01 -69.54
C VAL A 606 1.83 -16.83 -70.98
N ASN A 607 1.87 -15.58 -71.49
CA ASN A 607 2.33 -15.24 -72.84
C ASN A 607 3.70 -14.49 -72.91
N GLY A 608 4.45 -14.46 -71.82
CA GLY A 608 5.84 -14.02 -71.74
C GLY A 608 6.70 -15.15 -71.19
#